data_b5dff7b7f3e059cea2c36293a21603b2
#
_entry.id   b5dff7b7f3e059cea2c36293a21603b2
#
_cell.length_a   1.000
_cell.length_b   1.000
_cell.length_c   1.000
_cell.angle_alpha   90.00
_cell.angle_beta   90.00
_cell.angle_gamma   90.00
#
_symmetry.space_group_name_H-M   'P 1'
#
loop_
_entity.id
_entity.type
_entity.pdbx_description
1 polymer ?
#
loop_
_entity_poly.entity_id
_entity_poly.type
_entity_poly.pdbx_seq_one_letter_code
_entity_poly.pdbx_strand_id
1 'polypeptide(L)'
;ACGRPMNRLVQGDVGSGKTVVAAYAGWLAVQGGFQAAMMAPTEVLAEQHFRTLSALLSPAGVRVGLLTGAMTAAQKRKVHADLAAGDIDFVVGTHALLSQGVAFRRLALIITDEQHRFGVEQRSALAEKSAAGGMPSPHVLVMSATPIPRTLALILYGDLDVSVIDQLPPGRTPISTYVIREDKRQRMYQFVRRQVEEGRQVYIVCPAVEEDPEAALPGEESPALTLKAVKSYAQRLQREVFPDLTVDILHGKMRPKEKDAAMRAFSQGKTQVLVATTVIEVGVDVPNATLMIIENADRFGLSQLHQLRGRVGRGEHPSFCVLLTATRNPDSMARLRTLASTTDGFQISREDLKLRGPGDFFGRRQHGLPQMKLSDLAADMPLLHEAQAAAEELLSRDPELSETENRPVLARVRRLFDDTGNRLN
;
A
#
# COMPACT_ATOMS: atom_id res chain seq x y z
N ALA A 1 -27.74 6.01 9.24
CA ALA A 1 -26.71 6.98 8.86
C ALA A 1 -26.50 7.92 10.06
N CYS A 2 -25.29 8.01 10.56
CA CYS A 2 -24.96 8.75 11.79
C CYS A 2 -24.84 10.28 11.59
N GLY A 3 -25.16 10.81 10.40
CA GLY A 3 -25.08 12.24 10.09
C GLY A 3 -23.67 12.86 10.05
N ARG A 4 -22.62 12.05 10.23
CA ARG A 4 -21.22 12.48 10.17
C ARG A 4 -20.54 11.86 8.95
N PRO A 5 -19.57 12.55 8.30
CA PRO A 5 -18.76 11.97 7.25
C PRO A 5 -18.00 10.74 7.77
N MET A 6 -18.02 9.66 7.01
CA MET A 6 -17.22 8.47 7.31
C MET A 6 -15.77 8.77 7.01
N ASN A 7 -14.86 8.46 7.92
CA ASN A 7 -13.42 8.45 7.70
C ASN A 7 -12.90 7.08 8.14
N ARG A 8 -12.70 6.14 7.17
CA ARG A 8 -12.51 4.73 7.49
C ARG A 8 -11.35 4.10 6.75
N LEU A 9 -10.51 3.38 7.50
CA LEU A 9 -9.47 2.49 6.98
C LEU A 9 -10.02 1.06 6.83
N VAL A 10 -10.01 0.55 5.60
CA VAL A 10 -10.21 -0.88 5.33
C VAL A 10 -8.86 -1.54 5.16
N GLN A 11 -8.54 -2.39 6.11
CA GLN A 11 -7.29 -3.11 6.18
C GLN A 11 -7.52 -4.59 5.88
N GLY A 12 -6.62 -5.19 5.11
CA GLY A 12 -6.68 -6.61 4.79
C GLY A 12 -5.49 -7.01 3.95
N ASP A 13 -5.17 -8.29 3.97
CA ASP A 13 -4.03 -8.82 3.21
C ASP A 13 -4.19 -8.57 1.71
N VAL A 14 -3.11 -8.70 0.96
CA VAL A 14 -3.11 -8.61 -0.50
C VAL A 14 -4.10 -9.64 -1.06
N GLY A 15 -5.06 -9.19 -1.88
CA GLY A 15 -6.10 -10.06 -2.46
C GLY A 15 -7.26 -10.40 -1.52
N SER A 16 -7.42 -9.76 -0.36
CA SER A 16 -8.53 -9.97 0.57
C SER A 16 -9.89 -9.43 0.11
N GLY A 17 -9.97 -8.82 -1.09
CA GLY A 17 -11.24 -8.30 -1.62
C GLY A 17 -11.53 -6.83 -1.32
N LYS A 18 -10.56 -6.04 -0.85
CA LYS A 18 -10.72 -4.59 -0.57
C LYS A 18 -11.36 -3.82 -1.74
N THR A 19 -10.99 -4.16 -2.98
CA THR A 19 -11.54 -3.52 -4.18
C THR A 19 -13.05 -3.75 -4.34
N VAL A 20 -13.57 -4.89 -3.90
CA VAL A 20 -15.02 -5.18 -3.92
C VAL A 20 -15.75 -4.30 -2.91
N VAL A 21 -15.16 -4.08 -1.72
CA VAL A 21 -15.70 -3.16 -0.71
C VAL A 21 -15.74 -1.73 -1.27
N ALA A 22 -14.67 -1.30 -1.94
CA ALA A 22 -14.60 0.01 -2.61
C ALA A 22 -15.66 0.14 -3.73
N ALA A 23 -15.84 -0.90 -4.54
CA ALA A 23 -16.87 -0.93 -5.58
C ALA A 23 -18.27 -0.78 -5.00
N TYR A 24 -18.57 -1.54 -3.93
CA TYR A 24 -19.87 -1.49 -3.27
C TYR A 24 -20.14 -0.12 -2.63
N ALA A 25 -19.16 0.45 -1.93
CA ALA A 25 -19.27 1.80 -1.36
C ALA A 25 -19.50 2.86 -2.45
N GLY A 26 -18.77 2.76 -3.58
CA GLY A 26 -18.95 3.63 -4.74
C GLY A 26 -20.33 3.48 -5.36
N TRP A 27 -20.81 2.25 -5.52
CA TRP A 27 -22.16 1.99 -6.03
C TRP A 27 -23.23 2.62 -5.12
N LEU A 28 -23.11 2.50 -3.79
CA LEU A 28 -24.03 3.14 -2.84
C LEU A 28 -24.04 4.67 -3.00
N ALA A 29 -22.88 5.30 -3.17
CA ALA A 29 -22.80 6.74 -3.39
C ALA A 29 -23.52 7.14 -4.69
N VAL A 30 -23.34 6.37 -5.77
CA VAL A 30 -23.96 6.62 -7.07
C VAL A 30 -25.47 6.41 -7.01
N GLN A 31 -25.97 5.39 -6.30
CA GLN A 31 -27.40 5.18 -6.07
C GLN A 31 -28.03 6.36 -5.29
N GLY A 32 -27.25 7.03 -4.45
CA GLY A 32 -27.65 8.28 -3.77
C GLY A 32 -27.62 9.52 -4.68
N GLY A 33 -27.29 9.39 -5.97
CA GLY A 33 -27.16 10.49 -6.93
C GLY A 33 -25.88 11.32 -6.76
N PHE A 34 -24.82 10.73 -6.19
CA PHE A 34 -23.53 11.36 -5.97
C PHE A 34 -22.45 10.74 -6.83
N GLN A 35 -21.29 11.39 -6.86
CA GLN A 35 -20.09 10.89 -7.52
C GLN A 35 -19.10 10.28 -6.52
N ALA A 36 -18.31 9.31 -6.97
CA ALA A 36 -17.20 8.72 -6.23
C ALA A 36 -15.88 8.91 -6.99
N ALA A 37 -14.78 9.08 -6.24
CA ALA A 37 -13.44 9.18 -6.80
C ALA A 37 -12.51 8.18 -6.12
N MET A 38 -11.72 7.42 -6.89
CA MET A 38 -10.69 6.51 -6.40
C MET A 38 -9.32 6.95 -6.87
N MET A 39 -8.42 7.15 -5.93
CA MET A 39 -7.02 7.49 -6.19
C MET A 39 -6.12 6.26 -6.10
N ALA A 40 -5.30 6.07 -7.12
CA ALA A 40 -4.26 5.04 -7.17
C ALA A 40 -2.87 5.67 -7.32
N PRO A 41 -1.82 5.07 -6.72
CA PRO A 41 -0.48 5.66 -6.67
C PRO A 41 0.25 5.64 -8.02
N THR A 42 -0.12 4.77 -8.94
CA THR A 42 0.48 4.65 -10.28
C THR A 42 -0.57 4.56 -11.37
N GLU A 43 -0.17 4.88 -12.62
CA GLU A 43 -1.06 4.81 -13.78
C GLU A 43 -1.51 3.38 -14.07
N VAL A 44 -0.59 2.42 -13.98
CA VAL A 44 -0.90 1.00 -14.20
C VAL A 44 -1.93 0.49 -13.20
N LEU A 45 -1.80 0.88 -11.93
CA LEU A 45 -2.78 0.51 -10.91
C LEU A 45 -4.13 1.22 -11.13
N ALA A 46 -4.12 2.48 -11.55
CA ALA A 46 -5.33 3.20 -11.92
C ALA A 46 -6.05 2.53 -13.09
N GLU A 47 -5.32 2.12 -14.15
CA GLU A 47 -5.87 1.36 -15.27
C GLU A 47 -6.43 0.00 -14.83
N GLN A 48 -5.75 -0.69 -13.92
CA GLN A 48 -6.22 -1.98 -13.37
C GLN A 48 -7.51 -1.80 -12.57
N HIS A 49 -7.55 -0.83 -11.66
CA HIS A 49 -8.78 -0.51 -10.91
C HIS A 49 -9.91 -0.08 -11.84
N PHE A 50 -9.62 0.75 -12.83
CA PHE A 50 -10.60 1.16 -13.83
C PHE A 50 -11.24 -0.04 -14.54
N ARG A 51 -10.42 -1.01 -15.00
CA ARG A 51 -10.93 -2.24 -15.66
C ARG A 51 -11.77 -3.07 -14.71
N THR A 52 -11.28 -3.30 -13.49
CA THR A 52 -11.98 -4.09 -12.47
C THR A 52 -13.31 -3.45 -12.06
N LEU A 53 -13.29 -2.15 -11.77
CA LEU A 53 -14.49 -1.41 -11.37
C LEU A 53 -15.48 -1.26 -12.52
N SER A 54 -15.00 -1.06 -13.75
CA SER A 54 -15.88 -1.06 -14.93
C SER A 54 -16.58 -2.41 -15.11
N ALA A 55 -15.84 -3.53 -14.96
CA ALA A 55 -16.43 -4.86 -15.07
C ALA A 55 -17.48 -5.12 -13.98
N LEU A 56 -17.25 -4.64 -12.76
CA LEU A 56 -18.16 -4.84 -11.62
C LEU A 56 -19.38 -3.89 -11.65
N LEU A 57 -19.17 -2.65 -12.04
CA LEU A 57 -20.17 -1.58 -11.84
C LEU A 57 -20.95 -1.21 -13.11
N SER A 58 -20.39 -1.39 -14.32
CA SER A 58 -21.12 -1.08 -15.57
C SER A 58 -22.40 -1.90 -15.76
N PRO A 59 -22.46 -3.20 -15.35
CA PRO A 59 -23.72 -3.94 -15.37
C PRO A 59 -24.82 -3.34 -14.48
N ALA A 60 -24.43 -2.58 -13.44
CA ALA A 60 -25.34 -1.86 -12.55
C ALA A 60 -25.64 -0.43 -13.02
N GLY A 61 -25.26 -0.08 -14.25
CA GLY A 61 -25.53 1.24 -14.87
C GLY A 61 -24.60 2.37 -14.43
N VAL A 62 -23.50 2.08 -13.70
CA VAL A 62 -22.54 3.09 -13.24
C VAL A 62 -21.52 3.40 -14.34
N ARG A 63 -21.38 4.68 -14.67
CA ARG A 63 -20.42 5.16 -15.67
C ARG A 63 -19.07 5.41 -15.01
N VAL A 64 -18.12 4.51 -15.27
CA VAL A 64 -16.76 4.58 -14.71
C VAL A 64 -15.84 5.32 -15.66
N GLY A 65 -15.10 6.32 -15.17
CA GLY A 65 -14.12 7.10 -15.93
C GLY A 65 -12.69 6.86 -15.44
N LEU A 66 -11.70 7.17 -16.29
CA LEU A 66 -10.27 7.12 -15.95
C LEU A 66 -9.64 8.49 -16.17
N LEU A 67 -8.79 8.95 -15.23
CA LEU A 67 -8.01 10.18 -15.35
C LEU A 67 -6.58 9.98 -14.87
N THR A 68 -5.62 9.93 -15.80
CA THR A 68 -4.19 9.74 -15.51
C THR A 68 -3.30 10.80 -16.12
N GLY A 69 -2.05 10.87 -15.68
CA GLY A 69 -1.05 11.81 -16.17
C GLY A 69 -0.70 11.59 -17.65
N ALA A 70 -0.67 10.34 -18.12
CA ALA A 70 -0.30 9.96 -19.49
C ALA A 70 -1.35 10.32 -20.55
N MET A 71 -2.58 10.62 -20.16
CA MET A 71 -3.64 10.99 -21.09
C MET A 71 -3.31 12.29 -21.83
N THR A 72 -3.75 12.39 -23.10
CA THR A 72 -3.60 13.60 -23.90
C THR A 72 -4.42 14.77 -23.32
N ALA A 73 -4.04 16.00 -23.63
CA ALA A 73 -4.78 17.18 -23.17
C ALA A 73 -6.24 17.18 -23.61
N ALA A 74 -6.55 16.64 -24.80
CA ALA A 74 -7.92 16.52 -25.30
C ALA A 74 -8.73 15.51 -24.49
N GLN A 75 -8.15 14.34 -24.17
CA GLN A 75 -8.78 13.33 -23.33
C GLN A 75 -9.04 13.84 -21.91
N LYS A 76 -8.05 14.51 -21.29
CA LYS A 76 -8.22 15.13 -19.97
C LYS A 76 -9.33 16.15 -19.95
N ARG A 77 -9.38 17.06 -20.94
CA ARG A 77 -10.46 18.06 -21.06
C ARG A 77 -11.84 17.42 -21.16
N LYS A 78 -11.97 16.33 -21.92
CA LYS A 78 -13.22 15.58 -22.01
C LYS A 78 -13.64 15.02 -20.66
N VAL A 79 -12.73 14.31 -19.97
CA VAL A 79 -13.01 13.73 -18.64
C VAL A 79 -13.37 14.82 -17.62
N HIS A 80 -12.68 15.97 -17.64
CA HIS A 80 -13.01 17.10 -16.77
C HIS A 80 -14.44 17.62 -17.04
N ALA A 81 -14.84 17.76 -18.32
CA ALA A 81 -16.18 18.19 -18.69
C ALA A 81 -17.23 17.16 -18.24
N ASP A 82 -16.99 15.87 -18.49
CA ASP A 82 -17.89 14.78 -18.13
C ASP A 82 -18.06 14.67 -16.60
N LEU A 83 -17.00 14.91 -15.81
CA LEU A 83 -17.07 14.97 -14.34
C LEU A 83 -17.90 16.15 -13.85
N ALA A 84 -17.68 17.35 -14.41
CA ALA A 84 -18.41 18.56 -14.03
C ALA A 84 -19.88 18.49 -14.43
N ALA A 85 -20.20 17.85 -15.56
CA ALA A 85 -21.58 17.60 -16.01
C ALA A 85 -22.28 16.51 -15.19
N GLY A 86 -21.51 15.61 -14.53
CA GLY A 86 -22.05 14.43 -13.86
C GLY A 86 -22.30 13.26 -14.80
N ASP A 87 -21.62 13.22 -15.95
CA ASP A 87 -21.67 12.12 -16.92
C ASP A 87 -20.75 10.96 -16.56
N ILE A 88 -19.81 11.17 -15.63
CA ILE A 88 -19.02 10.15 -14.95
C ILE A 88 -19.51 10.07 -13.51
N ASP A 89 -19.94 8.87 -13.10
CA ASP A 89 -20.43 8.60 -11.74
C ASP A 89 -19.31 8.18 -10.80
N PHE A 90 -18.36 7.40 -11.31
CA PHE A 90 -17.19 6.90 -10.56
C PHE A 90 -15.92 7.17 -11.39
N VAL A 91 -15.00 7.95 -10.87
CA VAL A 91 -13.70 8.18 -11.52
C VAL A 91 -12.57 7.48 -10.79
N VAL A 92 -11.72 6.82 -11.56
CA VAL A 92 -10.43 6.28 -11.08
C VAL A 92 -9.32 7.12 -11.66
N GLY A 93 -8.32 7.45 -10.85
CA GLY A 93 -7.18 8.21 -11.37
C GLY A 93 -5.99 8.24 -10.44
N THR A 94 -4.96 8.94 -10.89
CA THR A 94 -3.75 9.22 -10.11
C THR A 94 -3.82 10.63 -9.50
N HIS A 95 -2.68 11.21 -9.16
CA HIS A 95 -2.58 12.63 -8.76
C HIS A 95 -3.23 13.60 -9.76
N ALA A 96 -3.52 13.16 -10.99
CA ALA A 96 -4.25 13.96 -11.97
C ALA A 96 -5.63 14.42 -11.46
N LEU A 97 -6.26 13.66 -10.54
CA LEU A 97 -7.51 14.04 -9.88
C LEU A 97 -7.39 15.28 -9.00
N LEU A 98 -6.17 15.62 -8.54
CA LEU A 98 -5.90 16.78 -7.70
C LEU A 98 -5.68 18.06 -8.51
N SER A 99 -5.53 17.96 -9.85
CA SER A 99 -5.27 19.13 -10.69
C SER A 99 -6.38 20.18 -10.61
N GLN A 100 -6.03 21.47 -10.71
CA GLN A 100 -6.98 22.58 -10.56
C GLN A 100 -8.17 22.52 -11.53
N GLY A 101 -8.00 21.92 -12.71
CA GLY A 101 -9.07 21.80 -13.71
C GLY A 101 -10.10 20.71 -13.43
N VAL A 102 -9.95 19.89 -12.39
CA VAL A 102 -10.92 18.86 -12.03
C VAL A 102 -11.97 19.44 -11.10
N ALA A 103 -13.22 19.43 -11.56
CA ALA A 103 -14.38 19.78 -10.76
C ALA A 103 -15.39 18.63 -10.78
N PHE A 104 -16.03 18.40 -9.65
CA PHE A 104 -17.10 17.41 -9.51
C PHE A 104 -18.45 18.10 -9.38
N ARG A 105 -19.48 17.51 -9.95
CA ARG A 105 -20.83 18.01 -9.75
C ARG A 105 -21.34 17.77 -8.32
N ARG A 106 -21.13 16.56 -7.78
CA ARG A 106 -21.59 16.14 -6.44
C ARG A 106 -20.72 15.01 -5.88
N LEU A 107 -19.48 15.29 -5.50
CA LEU A 107 -18.58 14.28 -4.92
C LEU A 107 -18.97 13.99 -3.47
N ALA A 108 -19.26 12.71 -3.13
CA ALA A 108 -19.61 12.29 -1.79
C ALA A 108 -18.72 11.17 -1.24
N LEU A 109 -17.91 10.52 -2.07
CA LEU A 109 -17.02 9.45 -1.61
C LEU A 109 -15.64 9.58 -2.28
N ILE A 110 -14.61 9.58 -1.43
CA ILE A 110 -13.21 9.53 -1.82
C ILE A 110 -12.64 8.20 -1.36
N ILE A 111 -12.02 7.46 -2.27
CA ILE A 111 -11.34 6.20 -1.99
C ILE A 111 -9.86 6.38 -2.30
N THR A 112 -8.98 5.96 -1.39
CA THR A 112 -7.53 5.94 -1.63
C THR A 112 -6.99 4.53 -1.44
N ASP A 113 -6.22 4.04 -2.42
CA ASP A 113 -5.52 2.77 -2.32
C ASP A 113 -4.06 2.98 -1.94
N GLU A 114 -3.50 2.10 -1.08
CA GLU A 114 -2.13 2.17 -0.57
C GLU A 114 -1.82 3.49 0.18
N GLN A 115 -2.47 3.67 1.32
CA GLN A 115 -2.45 4.89 2.14
C GLN A 115 -1.07 5.53 2.36
N HIS A 116 -0.02 4.74 2.59
CA HIS A 116 1.33 5.25 2.89
C HIS A 116 1.97 6.03 1.74
N ARG A 117 1.32 6.07 0.56
CA ARG A 117 1.76 6.85 -0.61
C ARG A 117 0.97 8.14 -0.81
N PHE A 118 -0.12 8.34 -0.08
CA PHE A 118 -0.95 9.55 -0.14
C PHE A 118 -0.98 10.22 1.24
N GLY A 119 -0.43 11.42 1.34
CA GLY A 119 -0.45 12.22 2.57
C GLY A 119 -1.86 12.72 2.94
N VAL A 120 -2.00 13.21 4.17
CA VAL A 120 -3.21 13.88 4.66
C VAL A 120 -3.58 15.06 3.76
N GLU A 121 -2.59 15.85 3.32
CA GLU A 121 -2.75 17.02 2.44
C GLU A 121 -3.46 16.69 1.11
N GLN A 122 -3.18 15.53 0.53
CA GLN A 122 -3.77 15.12 -0.75
C GLN A 122 -5.23 14.70 -0.60
N ARG A 123 -5.59 14.08 0.52
CA ARG A 123 -6.98 13.76 0.85
C ARG A 123 -7.78 15.03 1.10
N SER A 124 -7.22 15.96 1.88
CA SER A 124 -7.82 17.27 2.15
C SER A 124 -8.03 18.06 0.85
N ALA A 125 -7.05 18.09 -0.04
CA ALA A 125 -7.16 18.77 -1.33
C ALA A 125 -8.31 18.22 -2.21
N LEU A 126 -8.59 16.91 -2.15
CA LEU A 126 -9.72 16.32 -2.88
C LEU A 126 -11.05 16.60 -2.16
N ALA A 127 -11.04 16.63 -0.81
CA ALA A 127 -12.22 16.97 -0.02
C ALA A 127 -12.63 18.45 -0.20
N GLU A 128 -11.67 19.38 -0.31
CA GLU A 128 -11.91 20.79 -0.59
C GLU A 128 -12.63 21.02 -1.93
N LYS A 129 -12.37 20.17 -2.93
CA LYS A 129 -13.10 20.22 -4.22
C LYS A 129 -14.59 19.90 -4.07
N SER A 130 -14.99 19.11 -3.09
CA SER A 130 -16.39 18.88 -2.76
C SER A 130 -17.00 20.09 -2.05
N ALA A 131 -16.26 20.68 -1.11
CA ALA A 131 -16.71 21.85 -0.34
C ALA A 131 -16.90 23.09 -1.22
N ALA A 132 -16.08 23.27 -2.26
CA ALA A 132 -16.21 24.35 -3.24
C ALA A 132 -17.58 24.33 -3.98
N GLY A 133 -18.23 23.17 -4.05
CA GLY A 133 -19.58 22.99 -4.60
C GLY A 133 -20.71 23.18 -3.58
N GLY A 134 -20.43 23.65 -2.34
CA GLY A 134 -21.42 23.81 -1.28
C GLY A 134 -21.92 22.48 -0.70
N MET A 135 -21.22 21.38 -0.93
CA MET A 135 -21.57 20.06 -0.43
C MET A 135 -20.93 19.81 0.94
N PRO A 136 -21.54 18.96 1.80
CA PRO A 136 -20.89 18.50 3.02
C PRO A 136 -19.58 17.79 2.70
N SER A 137 -18.69 17.68 3.69
CA SER A 137 -17.45 16.91 3.56
C SER A 137 -17.71 15.49 3.05
N PRO A 138 -16.99 15.01 2.04
CA PRO A 138 -17.21 13.68 1.49
C PRO A 138 -16.79 12.60 2.49
N HIS A 139 -17.37 11.42 2.35
CA HIS A 139 -16.89 10.21 3.03
C HIS A 139 -15.51 9.83 2.49
N VAL A 140 -14.63 9.38 3.37
CA VAL A 140 -13.28 8.94 3.02
C VAL A 140 -13.13 7.46 3.35
N LEU A 141 -12.75 6.67 2.36
CA LEU A 141 -12.41 5.25 2.48
C LEU A 141 -10.96 5.05 2.09
N VAL A 142 -10.16 4.65 3.03
CA VAL A 142 -8.74 4.36 2.83
C VAL A 142 -8.55 2.86 2.79
N MET A 143 -7.79 2.35 1.83
CA MET A 143 -7.45 0.93 1.74
C MET A 143 -5.96 0.73 1.98
N SER A 144 -5.61 -0.31 2.75
CA SER A 144 -4.22 -0.71 2.95
C SER A 144 -4.06 -2.22 2.84
N ALA A 145 -3.02 -2.63 2.09
CA ALA A 145 -2.59 -4.03 2.02
C ALA A 145 -1.55 -4.38 3.09
N THR A 146 -1.07 -3.40 3.86
CA THR A 146 -0.23 -3.66 5.03
C THR A 146 -1.11 -4.04 6.20
N PRO A 147 -1.05 -5.27 6.69
CA PRO A 147 -1.68 -5.60 7.95
C PRO A 147 -0.89 -4.92 9.08
N ILE A 148 -1.44 -3.86 9.64
CA ILE A 148 -0.94 -3.17 10.83
C ILE A 148 -1.83 -3.63 11.98
N PRO A 149 -1.30 -3.99 13.16
CA PRO A 149 -2.15 -4.30 14.31
C PRO A 149 -3.19 -3.19 14.53
N ARG A 150 -4.45 -3.57 14.74
CA ARG A 150 -5.59 -2.63 14.80
C ARG A 150 -5.33 -1.41 15.71
N THR A 151 -4.72 -1.66 16.83
CA THR A 151 -4.36 -0.65 17.83
C THR A 151 -3.26 0.29 17.36
N LEU A 152 -2.26 -0.23 16.67
CA LEU A 152 -1.23 0.62 16.07
C LEU A 152 -1.82 1.47 14.92
N ALA A 153 -2.76 0.93 14.17
CA ALA A 153 -3.51 1.69 13.18
C ALA A 153 -4.30 2.84 13.81
N LEU A 154 -4.92 2.64 14.97
CA LEU A 154 -5.61 3.70 15.72
C LEU A 154 -4.66 4.79 16.22
N ILE A 155 -3.44 4.42 16.64
CA ILE A 155 -2.42 5.40 17.08
C ILE A 155 -1.90 6.21 15.90
N LEU A 156 -1.59 5.52 14.78
CA LEU A 156 -1.02 6.15 13.59
C LEU A 156 -2.02 7.01 12.82
N TYR A 157 -3.30 6.63 12.89
CA TYR A 157 -4.37 7.19 12.07
C TYR A 157 -5.58 7.57 12.92
N GLY A 158 -5.34 8.19 14.07
CA GLY A 158 -6.30 8.44 15.15
C GLY A 158 -7.66 9.04 14.75
N ASP A 159 -7.77 9.55 13.52
CA ASP A 159 -8.99 10.08 12.90
C ASP A 159 -9.74 9.05 12.03
N LEU A 160 -9.20 7.82 11.89
CA LEU A 160 -9.78 6.77 11.05
C LEU A 160 -10.42 5.65 11.87
N ASP A 161 -11.69 5.38 11.60
CA ASP A 161 -12.30 4.10 11.98
C ASP A 161 -11.61 2.94 11.25
N VAL A 162 -11.31 1.83 11.94
CA VAL A 162 -10.63 0.69 11.35
C VAL A 162 -11.57 -0.49 11.15
N SER A 163 -11.65 -0.97 9.91
CA SER A 163 -12.29 -2.24 9.55
C SER A 163 -11.27 -3.22 9.00
N VAL A 164 -11.28 -4.45 9.49
CA VAL A 164 -10.32 -5.50 9.11
C VAL A 164 -11.02 -6.58 8.30
N ILE A 165 -10.44 -6.94 7.15
CA ILE A 165 -10.79 -8.14 6.40
C ILE A 165 -9.76 -9.19 6.76
N ASP A 166 -10.12 -10.13 7.63
CA ASP A 166 -9.26 -11.17 8.20
C ASP A 166 -9.32 -12.49 7.44
N GLN A 167 -10.22 -12.61 6.47
CA GLN A 167 -10.39 -13.81 5.66
C GLN A 167 -9.89 -13.57 4.23
N LEU A 168 -9.20 -14.56 3.69
CA LEU A 168 -8.84 -14.59 2.27
C LEU A 168 -9.99 -15.17 1.44
N PRO A 169 -10.18 -14.73 0.19
CA PRO A 169 -11.14 -15.33 -0.71
C PRO A 169 -10.89 -16.84 -0.89
N PRO A 170 -11.95 -17.64 -1.05
CA PRO A 170 -11.80 -19.06 -1.33
C PRO A 170 -11.02 -19.29 -2.63
N GLY A 171 -10.21 -20.36 -2.69
CA GLY A 171 -9.45 -20.74 -3.87
C GLY A 171 -8.01 -20.19 -3.94
N ARG A 172 -7.57 -19.37 -3.00
CA ARG A 172 -6.18 -18.93 -2.96
C ARG A 172 -5.27 -20.04 -2.40
N THR A 173 -4.29 -20.47 -3.20
CA THR A 173 -3.28 -21.43 -2.76
C THR A 173 -2.23 -20.74 -1.87
N PRO A 174 -1.84 -21.35 -0.73
CA PRO A 174 -0.78 -20.85 0.12
C PRO A 174 0.55 -20.75 -0.67
N ILE A 175 1.29 -19.66 -0.45
CA ILE A 175 2.59 -19.46 -1.08
C ILE A 175 3.65 -20.20 -0.27
N SER A 176 4.29 -21.20 -0.89
CA SER A 176 5.40 -21.94 -0.26
C SER A 176 6.64 -21.05 -0.14
N THR A 177 7.06 -20.76 1.09
CA THR A 177 8.17 -19.84 1.35
C THR A 177 9.40 -20.61 1.84
N TYR A 178 10.56 -20.38 1.23
CA TYR A 178 11.82 -21.05 1.53
C TYR A 178 12.91 -20.04 1.85
N VAL A 179 13.69 -20.31 2.90
CA VAL A 179 14.92 -19.57 3.21
C VAL A 179 16.11 -20.39 2.74
N ILE A 180 16.92 -19.83 1.83
CA ILE A 180 18.08 -20.51 1.26
C ILE A 180 19.35 -19.69 1.43
N ARG A 181 20.49 -20.34 1.35
CA ARG A 181 21.83 -19.73 1.35
C ARG A 181 22.47 -19.79 -0.02
N GLU A 182 23.59 -19.09 -0.20
CA GLU A 182 24.35 -18.99 -1.44
C GLU A 182 24.73 -20.35 -2.05
N ASP A 183 24.98 -21.36 -1.24
CA ASP A 183 25.30 -22.73 -1.69
C ASP A 183 24.17 -23.37 -2.51
N LYS A 184 22.94 -22.89 -2.37
CA LYS A 184 21.73 -23.34 -3.12
C LYS A 184 21.39 -22.50 -4.35
N ARG A 185 22.16 -21.44 -4.66
CA ARG A 185 21.90 -20.51 -5.76
C ARG A 185 21.74 -21.20 -7.11
N GLN A 186 22.61 -22.17 -7.43
CA GLN A 186 22.50 -22.89 -8.70
C GLN A 186 21.19 -23.70 -8.82
N ARG A 187 20.78 -24.35 -7.73
CA ARG A 187 19.50 -25.06 -7.66
C ARG A 187 18.30 -24.10 -7.81
N MET A 188 18.41 -22.90 -7.27
CA MET A 188 17.41 -21.85 -7.44
C MET A 188 17.31 -21.43 -8.92
N TYR A 189 18.43 -21.23 -9.63
CA TYR A 189 18.41 -20.91 -11.06
C TYR A 189 17.79 -22.02 -11.90
N GLN A 190 18.07 -23.28 -11.59
CA GLN A 190 17.41 -24.42 -12.25
C GLN A 190 15.89 -24.40 -12.00
N PHE A 191 15.46 -24.00 -10.80
CA PHE A 191 14.04 -23.86 -10.50
C PHE A 191 13.38 -22.72 -11.28
N VAL A 192 14.08 -21.59 -11.46
CA VAL A 192 13.64 -20.49 -12.35
C VAL A 192 13.39 -21.02 -13.77
N ARG A 193 14.35 -21.76 -14.34
CA ARG A 193 14.23 -22.31 -15.71
C ARG A 193 13.00 -23.20 -15.82
N ARG A 194 12.80 -24.12 -14.87
CA ARG A 194 11.64 -25.00 -14.87
C ARG A 194 10.32 -24.23 -14.82
N GLN A 195 10.23 -23.18 -13.99
CA GLN A 195 9.04 -22.35 -13.91
C GLN A 195 8.76 -21.62 -15.24
N VAL A 196 9.80 -21.14 -15.91
CA VAL A 196 9.66 -20.49 -17.21
C VAL A 196 9.32 -21.49 -18.32
N GLU A 197 9.88 -22.69 -18.31
CA GLU A 197 9.54 -23.80 -19.24
C GLU A 197 8.06 -24.21 -19.08
N GLU A 198 7.52 -24.15 -17.86
CA GLU A 198 6.10 -24.34 -17.58
C GLU A 198 5.22 -23.14 -18.01
N GLY A 199 5.82 -22.11 -18.65
CA GLY A 199 5.14 -20.90 -19.11
C GLY A 199 4.89 -19.86 -18.02
N ARG A 200 5.56 -19.96 -16.86
CA ARG A 200 5.41 -19.04 -15.72
C ARG A 200 6.41 -17.89 -15.79
N GLN A 201 6.11 -16.85 -14.99
CA GLN A 201 6.96 -15.67 -14.88
C GLN A 201 7.55 -15.55 -13.48
N VAL A 202 8.69 -14.88 -13.39
CA VAL A 202 9.50 -14.82 -12.17
C VAL A 202 9.87 -13.39 -11.83
N TYR A 203 9.69 -13.03 -10.57
CA TYR A 203 10.24 -11.81 -9.97
C TYR A 203 11.57 -12.13 -9.26
N ILE A 204 12.57 -11.28 -9.45
CA ILE A 204 13.81 -11.26 -8.66
C ILE A 204 13.94 -9.86 -8.06
N VAL A 205 13.83 -9.76 -6.75
CA VAL A 205 13.88 -8.47 -6.04
C VAL A 205 15.21 -8.33 -5.34
N CYS A 206 15.87 -7.20 -5.61
CA CYS A 206 17.11 -6.80 -4.95
C CYS A 206 16.84 -5.66 -3.96
N PRO A 207 17.53 -5.59 -2.82
CA PRO A 207 17.38 -4.48 -1.90
C PRO A 207 17.78 -3.16 -2.59
N ALA A 208 16.98 -2.12 -2.38
CA ALA A 208 17.42 -0.76 -2.64
C ALA A 208 18.15 -0.28 -1.38
N VAL A 209 19.38 0.18 -1.50
CA VAL A 209 20.02 0.87 -0.39
C VAL A 209 19.46 2.28 -0.38
N GLU A 210 18.61 2.59 0.60
CA GLU A 210 18.25 3.97 0.91
C GLU A 210 19.43 4.60 1.65
N GLU A 211 19.98 5.68 1.12
CA GLU A 211 20.89 6.52 1.87
C GLU A 211 20.09 7.37 2.85
N ASP A 212 20.43 7.26 4.10
CA ASP A 212 20.37 8.39 5.02
C ASP A 212 21.69 9.17 4.83
N PRO A 213 21.68 10.40 4.25
CA PRO A 213 22.92 11.14 3.99
C PRO A 213 23.71 11.47 5.26
N GLU A 214 23.06 11.42 6.43
CA GLU A 214 23.65 11.70 7.74
C GLU A 214 24.14 10.45 8.48
N ALA A 215 23.80 9.25 8.01
CA ALA A 215 24.16 7.97 8.66
C ALA A 215 25.23 7.17 7.93
N ALA A 216 25.73 7.66 6.77
CA ALA A 216 26.77 6.97 6.01
C ALA A 216 28.11 7.02 6.74
N LEU A 217 28.50 5.90 7.33
CA LEU A 217 29.87 5.71 7.81
C LEU A 217 30.84 5.63 6.61
N PRO A 218 32.07 6.12 6.74
CA PRO A 218 33.06 6.07 5.65
C PRO A 218 33.33 4.61 5.26
N GLY A 219 32.85 4.20 4.08
CA GLY A 219 32.99 2.83 3.55
C GLY A 219 31.69 2.14 3.15
N GLU A 220 30.52 2.73 3.38
CA GLU A 220 29.24 2.16 2.92
C GLU A 220 28.88 2.60 1.50
N GLU A 221 28.28 1.65 0.75
CA GLU A 221 28.03 1.78 -0.69
C GLU A 221 26.93 2.82 -1.00
N SER A 222 27.23 3.77 -1.91
CA SER A 222 26.30 4.83 -2.34
C SER A 222 25.13 4.28 -3.21
N PRO A 223 23.93 4.95 -3.28
CA PRO A 223 22.77 4.50 -4.09
C PRO A 223 23.10 4.41 -5.57
N ALA A 224 24.08 5.16 -6.05
CA ALA A 224 24.59 5.04 -7.41
C ALA A 224 25.27 3.68 -7.63
N LEU A 225 25.98 3.15 -6.61
CA LEU A 225 26.60 1.84 -6.64
C LEU A 225 25.54 0.73 -6.61
N THR A 226 24.49 0.87 -5.83
CA THR A 226 23.39 -0.11 -5.77
C THR A 226 22.62 -0.22 -7.07
N LEU A 227 22.30 0.89 -7.72
CA LEU A 227 21.64 0.88 -9.01
C LEU A 227 22.53 0.24 -10.11
N LYS A 228 23.82 0.54 -10.06
CA LYS A 228 24.83 -0.06 -10.95
C LYS A 228 24.92 -1.57 -10.68
N ALA A 229 24.88 -2.00 -9.42
CA ALA A 229 24.89 -3.40 -9.01
C ALA A 229 23.65 -4.16 -9.51
N VAL A 230 22.43 -3.58 -9.38
CA VAL A 230 21.19 -4.21 -9.90
C VAL A 230 21.21 -4.33 -11.43
N LYS A 231 21.67 -3.31 -12.15
CA LYS A 231 21.82 -3.36 -13.60
C LYS A 231 22.86 -4.41 -14.03
N SER A 232 24.02 -4.44 -13.37
CA SER A 232 25.07 -5.43 -13.63
C SER A 232 24.59 -6.85 -13.32
N TYR A 233 23.83 -7.01 -12.24
CA TYR A 233 23.24 -8.29 -11.88
C TYR A 233 22.23 -8.78 -12.94
N ALA A 234 21.32 -7.93 -13.38
CA ALA A 234 20.37 -8.29 -14.43
C ALA A 234 21.08 -8.61 -15.77
N GLN A 235 22.12 -7.84 -16.13
CA GLN A 235 22.95 -8.13 -17.32
C GLN A 235 23.69 -9.47 -17.21
N ARG A 236 24.20 -9.80 -16.01
CA ARG A 236 24.82 -11.10 -15.75
C ARG A 236 23.79 -12.23 -15.88
N LEU A 237 22.61 -12.06 -15.30
CA LEU A 237 21.51 -13.03 -15.44
C LEU A 237 21.17 -13.27 -16.91
N GLN A 238 21.01 -12.21 -17.70
CA GLN A 238 20.69 -12.29 -19.13
C GLN A 238 21.79 -12.97 -19.95
N ARG A 239 23.06 -12.69 -19.65
CA ARG A 239 24.18 -13.16 -20.50
C ARG A 239 24.71 -14.54 -20.09
N GLU A 240 24.79 -14.81 -18.78
CA GLU A 240 25.52 -15.97 -18.25
C GLU A 240 24.57 -17.04 -17.67
N VAL A 241 23.42 -16.63 -17.11
CA VAL A 241 22.52 -17.56 -16.40
C VAL A 241 21.32 -17.94 -17.27
N PHE A 242 20.69 -16.96 -17.90
CA PHE A 242 19.46 -17.10 -18.68
C PHE A 242 19.58 -16.45 -20.07
N PRO A 243 20.54 -16.89 -20.93
CA PRO A 243 20.76 -16.27 -22.24
C PRO A 243 19.59 -16.46 -23.21
N ASP A 244 18.77 -17.44 -22.96
CA ASP A 244 17.58 -17.86 -23.71
C ASP A 244 16.28 -17.23 -23.23
N LEU A 245 16.30 -16.53 -22.08
CA LEU A 245 15.12 -15.90 -21.50
C LEU A 245 15.17 -14.37 -21.68
N THR A 246 14.01 -13.72 -21.68
CA THR A 246 13.95 -12.25 -21.66
C THR A 246 13.97 -11.77 -20.21
N VAL A 247 15.04 -11.06 -19.83
CA VAL A 247 15.24 -10.47 -18.51
C VAL A 247 15.12 -8.97 -18.61
N ASP A 248 14.14 -8.38 -17.94
CA ASP A 248 13.94 -6.93 -17.85
C ASP A 248 14.24 -6.40 -16.45
N ILE A 249 14.39 -5.07 -16.36
CA ILE A 249 14.74 -4.37 -15.12
C ILE A 249 13.64 -3.35 -14.75
N LEU A 250 13.32 -3.27 -13.46
CA LEU A 250 12.42 -2.27 -12.91
C LEU A 250 13.03 -1.63 -11.65
N HIS A 251 13.30 -0.32 -11.67
CA HIS A 251 13.89 0.38 -10.51
C HIS A 251 13.34 1.79 -10.30
N GLY A 252 13.51 2.34 -9.10
CA GLY A 252 12.94 3.62 -8.66
C GLY A 252 13.32 4.83 -9.52
N LYS A 253 14.54 4.88 -10.05
CA LYS A 253 15.07 5.99 -10.86
C LYS A 253 14.64 5.97 -12.33
N MET A 254 13.89 4.96 -12.80
CA MET A 254 13.29 4.97 -14.14
C MET A 254 12.23 6.04 -14.26
N ARG A 255 12.08 6.62 -15.44
CA ARG A 255 10.99 7.54 -15.74
C ARG A 255 9.63 6.80 -15.65
N PRO A 256 8.54 7.46 -15.26
CA PRO A 256 7.23 6.80 -15.15
C PRO A 256 6.85 5.98 -16.39
N LYS A 257 7.03 6.54 -17.59
CA LYS A 257 6.75 5.84 -18.86
C LYS A 257 7.56 4.57 -19.05
N GLU A 258 8.83 4.56 -18.63
CA GLU A 258 9.71 3.39 -18.72
C GLU A 258 9.27 2.29 -17.74
N LYS A 259 8.89 2.68 -16.52
CA LYS A 259 8.33 1.75 -15.52
C LYS A 259 7.04 1.09 -16.02
N ASP A 260 6.15 1.89 -16.58
CA ASP A 260 4.88 1.41 -17.13
C ASP A 260 5.13 0.48 -18.34
N ALA A 261 6.08 0.78 -19.21
CA ALA A 261 6.44 -0.07 -20.34
C ALA A 261 7.00 -1.43 -19.88
N ALA A 262 7.92 -1.45 -18.91
CA ALA A 262 8.48 -2.68 -18.36
C ALA A 262 7.40 -3.54 -17.68
N MET A 263 6.52 -2.92 -16.87
CA MET A 263 5.42 -3.62 -16.22
C MET A 263 4.38 -4.14 -17.21
N ARG A 264 4.07 -3.41 -18.27
CA ARG A 264 3.18 -3.88 -19.35
C ARG A 264 3.80 -5.05 -20.11
N ALA A 265 5.08 -5.00 -20.43
CA ALA A 265 5.78 -6.10 -21.09
C ALA A 265 5.74 -7.37 -20.21
N PHE A 266 5.96 -7.23 -18.91
CA PHE A 266 5.87 -8.33 -17.97
C PHE A 266 4.44 -8.86 -17.84
N SER A 267 3.44 -8.01 -17.66
CA SER A 267 2.04 -8.44 -17.55
C SER A 267 1.49 -9.11 -18.82
N GLN A 268 2.07 -8.80 -20.00
CA GLN A 268 1.72 -9.41 -21.28
C GLN A 268 2.51 -10.71 -21.56
N GLY A 269 3.35 -11.17 -20.65
CA GLY A 269 4.16 -12.37 -20.81
C GLY A 269 5.36 -12.23 -21.77
N LYS A 270 5.67 -11.00 -22.23
CA LYS A 270 6.82 -10.74 -23.12
C LYS A 270 8.16 -10.87 -22.37
N THR A 271 8.15 -10.57 -21.07
CA THR A 271 9.28 -10.71 -20.16
C THR A 271 9.04 -11.91 -19.27
N GLN A 272 9.96 -12.85 -19.20
CA GLN A 272 9.86 -14.02 -18.33
C GLN A 272 10.42 -13.76 -16.92
N VAL A 273 11.50 -12.97 -16.83
CA VAL A 273 12.17 -12.66 -15.56
C VAL A 273 12.24 -11.15 -15.37
N LEU A 274 11.62 -10.63 -14.33
CA LEU A 274 11.69 -9.20 -13.99
C LEU A 274 12.58 -9.00 -12.77
N VAL A 275 13.74 -8.38 -12.97
CA VAL A 275 14.65 -7.97 -11.90
C VAL A 275 14.25 -6.58 -11.41
N ALA A 276 13.91 -6.46 -10.13
CA ALA A 276 13.40 -5.21 -9.59
C ALA A 276 14.05 -4.82 -8.27
N THR A 277 13.97 -3.52 -7.95
CA THR A 277 14.13 -3.04 -6.58
C THR A 277 12.78 -3.03 -5.86
N THR A 278 12.71 -2.50 -4.63
CA THR A 278 11.49 -2.39 -3.81
C THR A 278 10.30 -1.69 -4.49
N VAL A 279 10.51 -1.05 -5.64
CA VAL A 279 9.44 -0.39 -6.43
C VAL A 279 8.30 -1.33 -6.82
N ILE A 280 8.55 -2.64 -6.82
CA ILE A 280 7.54 -3.68 -7.11
C ILE A 280 6.49 -3.85 -6.00
N GLU A 281 6.69 -3.21 -4.85
CA GLU A 281 5.68 -3.18 -3.77
C GLU A 281 4.35 -2.56 -4.24
N VAL A 282 4.35 -1.83 -5.36
CA VAL A 282 3.18 -1.15 -5.90
C VAL A 282 2.50 -1.95 -7.02
N GLY A 283 1.44 -2.56 -6.73
CA GLY A 283 0.12 -2.64 -7.28
C GLY A 283 -0.17 -3.48 -8.53
N VAL A 284 0.76 -3.91 -9.38
CA VAL A 284 0.37 -4.62 -10.61
C VAL A 284 0.14 -6.10 -10.34
N ASP A 285 -1.06 -6.56 -10.67
CA ASP A 285 -1.43 -7.96 -10.61
C ASP A 285 -0.95 -8.69 -11.88
N VAL A 286 -0.08 -9.70 -11.69
CA VAL A 286 0.38 -10.59 -12.76
C VAL A 286 0.10 -12.02 -12.32
N PRO A 287 -1.08 -12.58 -12.65
CA PRO A 287 -1.49 -13.91 -12.17
C PRO A 287 -0.54 -15.03 -12.59
N ASN A 288 0.16 -14.87 -13.73
CA ASN A 288 1.12 -15.83 -14.23
C ASN A 288 2.50 -15.78 -13.55
N ALA A 289 2.76 -14.79 -12.69
CA ALA A 289 3.98 -14.73 -11.90
C ALA A 289 3.85 -15.62 -10.65
N THR A 290 4.52 -16.77 -10.67
CA THR A 290 4.41 -17.80 -9.64
C THR A 290 5.63 -17.91 -8.74
N LEU A 291 6.74 -17.29 -9.10
CA LEU A 291 7.98 -17.35 -8.32
C LEU A 291 8.47 -15.94 -7.98
N MET A 292 8.65 -15.71 -6.68
CA MET A 292 9.30 -14.53 -6.12
C MET A 292 10.64 -14.93 -5.52
N ILE A 293 11.73 -14.32 -5.96
CA ILE A 293 13.06 -14.46 -5.36
C ILE A 293 13.44 -13.13 -4.76
N ILE A 294 13.87 -13.15 -3.51
CA ILE A 294 14.32 -11.94 -2.79
C ILE A 294 15.78 -12.12 -2.42
N GLU A 295 16.63 -11.36 -3.07
CA GLU A 295 18.08 -11.30 -2.84
C GLU A 295 18.39 -10.54 -1.55
N ASN A 296 19.35 -11.01 -0.76
CA ASN A 296 19.72 -10.40 0.52
C ASN A 296 18.48 -10.09 1.39
N ALA A 297 17.62 -11.08 1.56
CA ALA A 297 16.32 -10.94 2.21
C ALA A 297 16.42 -10.42 3.66
N ASP A 298 17.57 -10.58 4.30
CA ASP A 298 17.87 -10.05 5.63
C ASP A 298 17.90 -8.52 5.72
N ARG A 299 18.05 -7.84 4.57
CA ARG A 299 18.02 -6.36 4.49
C ARG A 299 16.62 -5.76 4.41
N PHE A 300 15.59 -6.60 4.32
CA PHE A 300 14.19 -6.16 4.25
C PHE A 300 13.49 -6.29 5.59
N GLY A 301 12.55 -5.41 5.86
CA GLY A 301 11.61 -5.56 6.96
C GLY A 301 10.60 -6.68 6.70
N LEU A 302 10.06 -7.28 7.79
CA LEU A 302 9.05 -8.35 7.68
C LEU A 302 7.83 -7.92 6.89
N SER A 303 7.32 -6.72 7.12
CA SER A 303 6.17 -6.17 6.41
C SER A 303 6.44 -6.02 4.91
N GLN A 304 7.65 -5.57 4.52
CA GLN A 304 8.05 -5.48 3.11
C GLN A 304 8.15 -6.86 2.46
N LEU A 305 8.79 -7.82 3.13
CA LEU A 305 8.88 -9.19 2.64
C LEU A 305 7.50 -9.82 2.45
N HIS A 306 6.57 -9.56 3.38
CA HIS A 306 5.19 -10.02 3.26
C HIS A 306 4.48 -9.41 2.04
N GLN A 307 4.61 -8.10 1.81
CA GLN A 307 4.05 -7.42 0.64
C GLN A 307 4.63 -7.95 -0.67
N LEU A 308 5.96 -8.15 -0.74
CA LEU A 308 6.64 -8.74 -1.89
C LEU A 308 6.14 -10.17 -2.14
N ARG A 309 6.06 -11.01 -1.11
CA ARG A 309 5.50 -12.36 -1.21
C ARG A 309 4.07 -12.33 -1.78
N GLY A 310 3.24 -11.40 -1.36
CA GLY A 310 1.86 -11.23 -1.84
C GLY A 310 1.74 -10.82 -3.32
N ARG A 311 2.85 -10.53 -4.02
CA ARG A 311 2.85 -10.25 -5.47
C ARG A 311 2.74 -11.52 -6.33
N VAL A 312 2.97 -12.68 -5.76
CA VAL A 312 2.71 -13.98 -6.39
C VAL A 312 1.54 -14.68 -5.70
N GLY A 313 1.08 -15.79 -6.23
CA GLY A 313 -0.05 -16.54 -5.65
C GLY A 313 -1.42 -15.92 -5.96
N ARG A 314 -1.56 -15.25 -7.09
CA ARG A 314 -2.79 -14.62 -7.55
C ARG A 314 -3.50 -15.38 -8.68
N GLY A 315 -2.85 -16.39 -9.23
CA GLY A 315 -3.38 -17.31 -10.23
C GLY A 315 -3.74 -18.67 -9.63
N GLU A 316 -4.10 -19.60 -10.49
CA GLU A 316 -4.50 -20.97 -10.13
C GLU A 316 -3.30 -21.90 -9.86
N HIS A 317 -2.08 -21.43 -10.17
CA HIS A 317 -0.88 -22.23 -10.07
C HIS A 317 -0.17 -22.12 -8.73
N PRO A 318 0.45 -23.22 -8.25
CA PRO A 318 1.28 -23.19 -7.05
C PRO A 318 2.34 -22.09 -7.14
N SER A 319 2.50 -21.31 -6.09
CA SER A 319 3.40 -20.18 -6.08
C SER A 319 4.42 -20.28 -4.96
N PHE A 320 5.60 -19.71 -5.21
CA PHE A 320 6.77 -19.88 -4.37
C PHE A 320 7.43 -18.55 -4.07
N CYS A 321 7.95 -18.43 -2.85
CA CYS A 321 8.78 -17.30 -2.43
C CYS A 321 10.11 -17.84 -1.90
N VAL A 322 11.22 -17.41 -2.50
CA VAL A 322 12.57 -17.82 -2.13
C VAL A 322 13.31 -16.64 -1.53
N LEU A 323 13.67 -16.75 -0.26
CA LEU A 323 14.43 -15.75 0.49
C LEU A 323 15.90 -16.16 0.50
N LEU A 324 16.71 -15.45 -0.26
CA LEU A 324 18.15 -15.70 -0.33
C LEU A 324 18.89 -14.81 0.67
N THR A 325 19.76 -15.40 1.50
CA THR A 325 20.55 -14.63 2.47
C THR A 325 21.92 -15.27 2.71
N ALA A 326 22.92 -14.41 2.92
CA ALA A 326 24.25 -14.82 3.37
C ALA A 326 24.41 -14.65 4.90
N THR A 327 23.46 -13.99 5.57
CA THR A 327 23.56 -13.66 6.99
C THR A 327 23.62 -14.89 7.89
N ARG A 328 24.39 -14.79 8.97
CA ARG A 328 24.40 -15.73 10.09
C ARG A 328 23.81 -15.13 11.37
N ASN A 329 23.37 -13.87 11.31
CA ASN A 329 22.77 -13.20 12.46
C ASN A 329 21.49 -13.93 12.90
N PRO A 330 21.40 -14.38 14.17
CA PRO A 330 20.25 -15.14 14.66
C PRO A 330 18.92 -14.40 14.53
N ASP A 331 18.88 -13.08 14.78
CA ASP A 331 17.67 -12.27 14.75
C ASP A 331 17.15 -12.11 13.32
N SER A 332 18.06 -11.87 12.36
CA SER A 332 17.70 -11.83 10.95
C SER A 332 17.16 -13.18 10.47
N MET A 333 17.80 -14.29 10.90
CA MET A 333 17.33 -15.63 10.57
C MET A 333 15.99 -15.96 11.23
N ALA A 334 15.75 -15.50 12.45
CA ALA A 334 14.45 -15.64 13.12
C ALA A 334 13.35 -14.93 12.34
N ARG A 335 13.56 -13.68 11.90
CA ARG A 335 12.62 -12.93 11.04
C ARG A 335 12.28 -13.68 9.75
N LEU A 336 13.30 -14.17 9.04
CA LEU A 336 13.08 -14.90 7.79
C LEU A 336 12.32 -16.22 8.00
N ARG A 337 12.59 -16.93 9.11
CA ARG A 337 11.86 -18.15 9.50
C ARG A 337 10.41 -17.85 9.87
N THR A 338 10.13 -16.75 10.56
CA THR A 338 8.78 -16.30 10.87
C THR A 338 7.98 -16.13 9.57
N LEU A 339 8.54 -15.44 8.56
CA LEU A 339 7.87 -15.28 7.26
C LEU A 339 7.65 -16.63 6.54
N ALA A 340 8.58 -17.58 6.69
CA ALA A 340 8.46 -18.90 6.08
C ALA A 340 7.44 -19.81 6.78
N SER A 341 7.18 -19.58 8.08
CA SER A 341 6.29 -20.43 8.89
C SER A 341 4.82 -20.05 8.83
N THR A 342 4.49 -18.81 8.43
CA THR A 342 3.11 -18.33 8.39
C THR A 342 2.80 -17.53 7.12
N THR A 343 1.56 -17.63 6.67
CA THR A 343 0.99 -16.80 5.61
C THR A 343 0.12 -15.67 6.14
N ASP A 344 -0.21 -15.69 7.43
CA ASP A 344 -1.04 -14.67 8.09
C ASP A 344 -0.26 -13.35 8.24
N GLY A 345 -0.68 -12.33 7.49
CA GLY A 345 -0.06 -11.00 7.51
C GLY A 345 -0.20 -10.28 8.85
N PHE A 346 -1.28 -10.51 9.60
CA PHE A 346 -1.47 -9.92 10.93
C PHE A 346 -0.53 -10.55 11.97
N GLN A 347 -0.27 -11.85 11.87
CA GLN A 347 0.71 -12.53 12.70
C GLN A 347 2.13 -12.00 12.39
N ILE A 348 2.47 -11.87 11.10
CA ILE A 348 3.75 -11.32 10.65
C ILE A 348 3.94 -9.90 11.18
N SER A 349 2.93 -9.06 11.10
CA SER A 349 3.00 -7.69 11.59
C SER A 349 3.17 -7.60 13.11
N ARG A 350 2.51 -8.48 13.86
CA ARG A 350 2.71 -8.57 15.33
C ARG A 350 4.14 -8.97 15.70
N GLU A 351 4.71 -9.92 14.97
CA GLU A 351 6.09 -10.33 15.18
C GLU A 351 7.09 -9.23 14.75
N ASP A 352 6.83 -8.50 13.65
CA ASP A 352 7.63 -7.34 13.23
C ASP A 352 7.67 -6.26 14.33
N LEU A 353 6.51 -5.98 14.94
CA LEU A 353 6.40 -5.02 16.04
C LEU A 353 7.20 -5.46 17.29
N LYS A 354 7.12 -6.75 17.64
CA LYS A 354 7.90 -7.27 18.77
C LYS A 354 9.41 -7.19 18.55
N LEU A 355 9.86 -7.47 17.34
CA LEU A 355 11.29 -7.51 16.99
C LEU A 355 11.92 -6.12 16.84
N ARG A 356 11.18 -5.14 16.33
CA ARG A 356 11.68 -3.76 16.16
C ARG A 356 11.53 -2.92 17.42
N GLY A 357 10.61 -3.29 18.28
CA GLY A 357 10.17 -2.42 19.37
C GLY A 357 9.33 -1.23 18.87
N PRO A 358 8.60 -0.57 19.78
CA PRO A 358 7.71 0.54 19.42
C PRO A 358 8.47 1.80 18.92
N GLY A 359 9.71 2.02 19.35
CA GLY A 359 10.49 3.22 19.04
C GLY A 359 10.89 3.35 17.56
N ASP A 360 11.24 2.25 16.91
CA ASP A 360 11.67 2.25 15.50
C ASP A 360 10.48 2.28 14.52
N PHE A 361 9.28 1.89 14.99
CA PHE A 361 8.08 1.88 14.15
C PHE A 361 7.56 3.30 13.85
N PHE A 362 7.77 4.22 14.79
CA PHE A 362 7.36 5.62 14.64
C PHE A 362 8.33 6.47 13.81
N GLY A 363 9.48 5.94 13.44
CA GLY A 363 10.48 6.61 12.59
C GLY A 363 10.86 8.03 13.06
N ARG A 364 12.10 8.42 12.96
CA ARG A 364 12.58 9.76 13.32
C ARG A 364 11.91 10.94 12.60
N ARG A 365 10.93 10.72 11.69
CA ARG A 365 10.37 11.74 10.78
C ARG A 365 8.87 12.00 10.83
N GLN A 366 8.07 11.36 11.69
CA GLN A 366 6.70 11.82 11.91
C GLN A 366 6.68 12.86 13.03
N HIS A 367 6.95 14.12 12.65
CA HIS A 367 6.70 15.28 13.49
C HIS A 367 5.19 15.40 13.68
N GLY A 368 4.69 15.21 14.89
CA GLY A 368 3.29 15.46 15.22
C GLY A 368 2.63 14.48 16.18
N LEU A 369 3.26 13.34 16.52
CA LEU A 369 2.75 12.49 17.59
C LEU A 369 3.26 12.97 18.94
N PRO A 370 2.38 13.14 19.96
CA PRO A 370 2.81 13.43 21.32
C PRO A 370 3.75 12.32 21.78
N GLN A 371 4.83 12.66 22.47
CA GLN A 371 5.69 11.67 23.12
C GLN A 371 4.83 10.86 24.09
N MET A 372 4.43 9.66 23.67
CA MET A 372 3.70 8.77 24.56
C MET A 372 4.67 8.29 25.64
N LYS A 373 4.27 8.47 26.88
CA LYS A 373 5.02 8.00 28.06
C LYS A 373 4.87 6.48 28.29
N LEU A 374 4.26 5.76 27.35
CA LEU A 374 4.06 4.32 27.42
C LEU A 374 5.39 3.63 27.04
N SER A 375 5.89 2.81 27.94
CA SER A 375 7.19 2.14 27.81
C SER A 375 7.14 0.94 26.86
N ASP A 376 5.98 0.30 26.67
CA ASP A 376 5.80 -0.85 25.80
C ASP A 376 4.40 -0.88 25.18
N LEU A 377 4.29 -0.39 23.93
CA LEU A 377 3.04 -0.37 23.19
C LEU A 377 2.45 -1.77 22.95
N ALA A 378 3.27 -2.81 22.87
CA ALA A 378 2.81 -4.18 22.65
C ALA A 378 2.21 -4.78 23.93
N ALA A 379 2.79 -4.46 25.08
CA ALA A 379 2.28 -4.89 26.39
C ALA A 379 1.06 -4.07 26.86
N ASP A 380 1.02 -2.78 26.49
CA ASP A 380 -0.01 -1.82 26.92
C ASP A 380 -1.26 -1.78 26.00
N MET A 381 -1.37 -2.71 25.05
CA MET A 381 -2.50 -2.80 24.12
C MET A 381 -3.89 -2.88 24.79
N PRO A 382 -4.09 -3.68 25.86
CA PRO A 382 -5.37 -3.70 26.57
C PRO A 382 -5.74 -2.33 27.15
N LEU A 383 -4.76 -1.62 27.73
CA LEU A 383 -4.94 -0.29 28.30
C LEU A 383 -5.32 0.74 27.24
N LEU A 384 -4.76 0.65 26.04
CA LEU A 384 -5.12 1.54 24.94
C LEU A 384 -6.59 1.34 24.50
N HIS A 385 -7.07 0.10 24.42
CA HIS A 385 -8.47 -0.18 24.11
C HIS A 385 -9.41 0.33 25.21
N GLU A 386 -9.03 0.16 26.46
CA GLU A 386 -9.80 0.67 27.59
C GLU A 386 -9.86 2.20 27.57
N ALA A 387 -8.73 2.86 27.30
CA ALA A 387 -8.66 4.31 27.17
C ALA A 387 -9.50 4.84 26.01
N GLN A 388 -9.50 4.14 24.86
CA GLN A 388 -10.34 4.49 23.72
C GLN A 388 -11.83 4.36 24.05
N ALA A 389 -12.25 3.25 24.65
CA ALA A 389 -13.63 3.03 25.04
C ALA A 389 -14.11 4.10 26.03
N ALA A 390 -13.26 4.44 27.01
CA ALA A 390 -13.56 5.50 27.97
C ALA A 390 -13.67 6.89 27.29
N ALA A 391 -12.81 7.19 26.33
CA ALA A 391 -12.89 8.43 25.57
C ALA A 391 -14.16 8.51 24.71
N GLU A 392 -14.53 7.41 24.02
CA GLU A 392 -15.77 7.33 23.23
C GLU A 392 -17.01 7.50 24.13
N GLU A 393 -17.03 6.87 25.29
CA GLU A 393 -18.11 7.02 26.27
C GLU A 393 -18.22 8.47 26.77
N LEU A 394 -17.09 9.08 27.11
CA LEU A 394 -17.05 10.48 27.58
C LEU A 394 -17.55 11.44 26.50
N LEU A 395 -17.04 11.33 25.28
CA LEU A 395 -17.43 12.19 24.15
C LEU A 395 -18.87 11.96 23.68
N SER A 396 -19.43 10.76 23.90
CA SER A 396 -20.83 10.50 23.59
C SER A 396 -21.78 11.26 24.54
N ARG A 397 -21.35 11.52 25.78
CA ARG A 397 -22.12 12.25 26.81
C ARG A 397 -21.87 13.75 26.74
N ASP A 398 -20.62 14.16 26.59
CA ASP A 398 -20.19 15.56 26.55
C ASP A 398 -19.23 15.79 25.35
N PRO A 399 -19.77 15.95 24.13
CA PRO A 399 -18.96 16.08 22.92
C PRO A 399 -17.94 17.22 22.91
N GLU A 400 -18.26 18.31 23.67
CA GLU A 400 -17.40 19.49 23.73
C GLU A 400 -16.57 19.57 25.01
N LEU A 401 -16.66 18.57 25.89
CA LEU A 401 -16.01 18.55 27.20
C LEU A 401 -16.33 19.82 28.02
N SER A 402 -17.58 20.28 27.95
CA SER A 402 -18.05 21.53 28.54
C SER A 402 -18.46 21.39 29.99
N GLU A 403 -18.79 20.17 30.44
CA GLU A 403 -19.17 19.89 31.84
C GLU A 403 -18.00 20.18 32.78
N THR A 404 -18.31 20.62 33.98
CA THR A 404 -17.32 21.07 34.97
C THR A 404 -16.30 19.98 35.30
N GLU A 405 -16.71 18.72 35.33
CA GLU A 405 -15.86 17.56 35.61
C GLU A 405 -14.89 17.27 34.45
N ASN A 406 -15.25 17.60 33.20
CA ASN A 406 -14.50 17.31 31.99
C ASN A 406 -13.56 18.46 31.57
N ARG A 407 -13.69 19.66 32.15
CA ARG A 407 -12.82 20.82 31.85
C ARG A 407 -11.31 20.55 32.02
N PRO A 408 -10.85 19.79 33.04
CA PRO A 408 -9.44 19.45 33.14
C PRO A 408 -8.92 18.60 31.93
N VAL A 409 -9.79 17.72 31.42
CA VAL A 409 -9.48 16.91 30.20
C VAL A 409 -9.36 17.83 29.00
N LEU A 410 -10.30 18.73 28.78
CA LEU A 410 -10.27 19.73 27.72
C LEU A 410 -9.02 20.61 27.79
N ALA A 411 -8.64 21.07 28.97
CA ALA A 411 -7.42 21.88 29.16
C ALA A 411 -6.17 21.08 28.80
N ARG A 412 -6.13 19.78 29.09
CA ARG A 412 -5.01 18.92 28.75
C ARG A 412 -4.94 18.64 27.26
N VAL A 413 -6.07 18.38 26.62
CA VAL A 413 -6.19 18.19 25.17
C VAL A 413 -5.69 19.46 24.44
N ARG A 414 -6.18 20.66 24.82
CA ARG A 414 -5.74 21.93 24.22
C ARG A 414 -4.23 22.12 24.32
N ARG A 415 -3.61 21.83 25.45
CA ARG A 415 -2.15 21.92 25.59
C ARG A 415 -1.41 20.97 24.63
N LEU A 416 -1.92 19.76 24.43
CA LEU A 416 -1.31 18.82 23.47
C LEU A 416 -1.37 19.34 22.03
N PHE A 417 -2.44 20.05 21.67
CA PHE A 417 -2.59 20.65 20.33
C PHE A 417 -1.77 21.95 20.20
N ASP A 418 -1.66 22.77 21.23
CA ASP A 418 -0.85 24.00 21.23
C ASP A 418 0.64 23.67 21.13
N ASP A 419 1.13 22.65 21.86
CA ASP A 419 2.52 22.18 21.81
C ASP A 419 2.90 21.55 20.46
N THR A 420 1.93 21.01 19.70
CA THR A 420 2.17 20.40 18.38
C THR A 420 2.03 21.38 17.22
N GLY A 421 1.77 22.66 17.49
CA GLY A 421 1.74 23.72 16.46
C GLY A 421 0.72 23.47 15.37
N ASN A 422 -0.57 23.62 15.68
CA ASN A 422 -1.67 23.90 14.74
C ASN A 422 -1.65 23.12 13.39
N ARG A 423 -1.48 21.80 13.39
CA ARG A 423 -1.42 20.96 12.18
C ARG A 423 -2.46 19.84 12.14
N LEU A 424 -3.58 20.02 12.81
CA LEU A 424 -4.75 19.15 12.67
C LEU A 424 -5.96 20.02 12.31
N ASN A 425 -6.00 20.47 11.07
CA ASN A 425 -7.20 20.89 10.36
C ASN A 425 -7.28 20.14 9.06
#